data_845ed8add8d1382cc261acf7ea9d3ba6
#
_entry.id   845ed8add8d1382cc261acf7ea9d3ba6
#
_cell.length_a   1.000
_cell.length_b   1.000
_cell.length_c   1.000
_cell.angle_alpha   90.00
_cell.angle_beta   90.00
_cell.angle_gamma   90.00
#
_symmetry.space_group_name_H-M   'P 1'
#
loop_
_entity.id
_entity.type
_entity.pdbx_description
1 polymer ?
#
loop_
_entity_poly.entity_id
_entity_poly.type
_entity_poly.pdbx_seq_one_letter_code
_entity_poly.pdbx_strand_id
1 'polypeptide(L)'
;MATRTRAVRAEDKLERRHEILDAAERLFRTRPEALASMDELAAAAGVAKGTLYLYFPSKEEVLVGLHERHMAAFFDKLQAALDSKRPFTVEDLLALGRKEIIEQPVRLSLGSLVIGLTERAVPPQSALAFKMHLGQSLLAAGEALDARFGLPAGESTRLLNASYALAVGLWQLKGCMGTERYKHLLDPKLARAFVAEYPAEATAAIRTLWENAIEKRPS
;
A
#
# COMPACT_ATOMS: atom_id res chain seq x y z
N MET A 1 -34.39 -9.38 -18.55
CA MET A 1 -34.12 -10.30 -17.42
C MET A 1 -32.66 -10.74 -17.32
N ALA A 2 -31.96 -11.08 -18.42
CA ALA A 2 -30.57 -11.54 -18.39
C ALA A 2 -29.54 -10.54 -17.79
N THR A 3 -29.71 -9.24 -18.00
CA THR A 3 -28.78 -8.19 -17.51
C THR A 3 -28.81 -8.06 -15.98
N ARG A 4 -29.99 -8.14 -15.35
CA ARG A 4 -30.18 -8.05 -13.90
C ARG A 4 -29.56 -9.26 -13.16
N THR A 5 -29.73 -10.46 -13.71
CA THR A 5 -29.14 -11.69 -13.14
C THR A 5 -27.60 -11.70 -13.24
N ARG A 6 -27.05 -11.09 -14.31
CA ARG A 6 -25.60 -10.97 -14.50
C ARG A 6 -24.98 -9.93 -13.55
N ALA A 7 -25.68 -8.82 -13.30
CA ALA A 7 -25.25 -7.80 -12.33
C ALA A 7 -25.22 -8.38 -10.90
N VAL A 8 -26.28 -9.06 -10.45
CA VAL A 8 -26.33 -9.71 -9.13
C VAL A 8 -25.18 -10.70 -8.95
N ARG A 9 -24.90 -11.54 -9.96
CA ARG A 9 -23.76 -12.48 -9.89
C ARG A 9 -22.39 -11.78 -9.83
N ALA A 10 -22.26 -10.60 -10.45
CA ALA A 10 -21.01 -9.82 -10.38
C ALA A 10 -20.83 -9.18 -9.01
N GLU A 11 -21.91 -8.66 -8.41
CA GLU A 11 -21.92 -8.10 -7.05
C GLU A 11 -21.60 -9.19 -6.02
N ASP A 12 -22.27 -10.35 -6.08
CA ASP A 12 -21.97 -11.50 -5.21
C ASP A 12 -20.49 -11.94 -5.30
N LYS A 13 -19.92 -11.88 -6.53
CA LYS A 13 -18.51 -12.21 -6.75
C LYS A 13 -17.57 -11.20 -6.09
N LEU A 14 -17.87 -9.91 -6.19
CA LEU A 14 -17.08 -8.85 -5.55
C LEU A 14 -17.17 -8.95 -4.03
N GLU A 15 -18.37 -9.14 -3.49
CA GLU A 15 -18.58 -9.31 -2.06
C GLU A 15 -17.76 -10.49 -1.51
N ARG A 16 -17.83 -11.64 -2.16
CA ARG A 16 -17.05 -12.81 -1.78
C ARG A 16 -15.54 -12.58 -1.84
N ARG A 17 -15.07 -11.84 -2.85
CA ARG A 17 -13.66 -11.45 -2.94
C ARG A 17 -13.25 -10.57 -1.76
N HIS A 18 -14.12 -9.64 -1.33
CA HIS A 18 -13.88 -8.78 -0.17
C HIS A 18 -13.82 -9.59 1.13
N GLU A 19 -14.74 -10.53 1.36
CA GLU A 19 -14.74 -11.40 2.54
C GLU A 19 -13.43 -12.19 2.67
N ILE A 20 -12.92 -12.72 1.55
CA ILE A 20 -11.61 -13.41 1.51
C ILE A 20 -10.48 -12.45 1.88
N LEU A 21 -10.47 -11.24 1.34
CA LEU A 21 -9.46 -10.24 1.68
C LEU A 21 -9.55 -9.77 3.14
N ASP A 22 -10.74 -9.71 3.73
CA ASP A 22 -10.93 -9.40 5.15
C ASP A 22 -10.36 -10.50 6.04
N ALA A 23 -10.56 -11.76 5.67
CA ALA A 23 -9.95 -12.88 6.36
C ALA A 23 -8.42 -12.85 6.26
N ALA A 24 -7.90 -12.58 5.07
CA ALA A 24 -6.47 -12.42 4.83
C ALA A 24 -5.87 -11.29 5.66
N GLU A 25 -6.53 -10.15 5.75
CA GLU A 25 -6.08 -9.01 6.57
C GLU A 25 -6.04 -9.37 8.05
N ARG A 26 -7.08 -10.04 8.59
CA ARG A 26 -7.08 -10.51 9.98
C ARG A 26 -5.90 -11.45 10.27
N LEU A 27 -5.64 -12.42 9.40
CA LEU A 27 -4.51 -13.33 9.56
C LEU A 27 -3.17 -12.63 9.44
N PHE A 28 -3.02 -11.73 8.47
CA PHE A 28 -1.78 -10.98 8.27
C PHE A 28 -1.47 -10.05 9.45
N ARG A 29 -2.48 -9.45 10.08
CA ARG A 29 -2.30 -8.64 11.30
C ARG A 29 -1.73 -9.42 12.48
N THR A 30 -2.10 -10.70 12.61
CA THR A 30 -1.62 -11.54 13.70
C THR A 30 -0.23 -12.12 13.44
N ARG A 31 0.12 -12.34 12.17
CA ARG A 31 1.38 -12.97 11.74
C ARG A 31 1.92 -12.32 10.46
N PRO A 32 2.41 -11.08 10.51
CA PRO A 32 2.85 -10.36 9.30
C PRO A 32 4.09 -10.96 8.63
N GLU A 33 4.81 -11.83 9.33
CA GLU A 33 6.02 -12.50 8.84
C GLU A 33 5.74 -13.87 8.20
N ALA A 34 4.55 -14.43 8.44
CA ALA A 34 4.17 -15.75 7.95
C ALA A 34 2.96 -15.65 7.01
N LEU A 35 3.18 -15.96 5.73
CA LEU A 35 2.08 -16.07 4.78
C LEU A 35 1.16 -17.20 5.20
N ALA A 36 -0.12 -16.89 5.49
CA ALA A 36 -1.13 -17.90 5.76
C ALA A 36 -1.25 -18.87 4.55
N SER A 37 -1.43 -20.15 4.83
CA SER A 37 -1.70 -21.15 3.80
C SER A 37 -3.09 -20.93 3.19
N MET A 38 -3.32 -21.49 1.99
CA MET A 38 -4.65 -21.44 1.36
C MET A 38 -5.72 -22.15 2.20
N ASP A 39 -5.35 -23.14 3.00
CA ASP A 39 -6.28 -23.82 3.92
C ASP A 39 -6.66 -22.92 5.09
N GLU A 40 -5.71 -22.24 5.71
CA GLU A 40 -5.97 -21.24 6.76
C GLU A 40 -6.83 -20.08 6.25
N LEU A 41 -6.55 -19.60 5.05
CA LEU A 41 -7.32 -18.54 4.40
C LEU A 41 -8.76 -18.97 4.12
N ALA A 42 -8.97 -20.18 3.57
CA ALA A 42 -10.29 -20.72 3.31
C ALA A 42 -11.11 -20.88 4.59
N ALA A 43 -10.50 -21.45 5.64
CA ALA A 43 -11.12 -21.62 6.95
C ALA A 43 -11.48 -20.26 7.58
N ALA A 44 -10.57 -19.28 7.54
CA ALA A 44 -10.79 -17.95 8.09
C ALA A 44 -11.84 -17.13 7.34
N ALA A 45 -11.99 -17.37 6.03
CA ALA A 45 -13.01 -16.74 5.17
C ALA A 45 -14.35 -17.49 5.18
N GLY A 46 -14.43 -18.68 5.81
CA GLY A 46 -15.66 -19.48 5.84
C GLY A 46 -16.05 -20.04 4.47
N VAL A 47 -15.06 -20.31 3.59
CA VAL A 47 -15.30 -20.83 2.24
C VAL A 47 -14.62 -22.17 2.04
N ALA A 48 -15.15 -22.99 1.11
CA ALA A 48 -14.45 -24.19 0.68
C ALA A 48 -13.13 -23.83 -0.04
N LYS A 49 -12.09 -24.67 0.14
CA LYS A 49 -10.78 -24.48 -0.52
C LYS A 49 -10.90 -24.28 -2.03
N GLY A 50 -11.74 -25.11 -2.69
CA GLY A 50 -11.99 -24.98 -4.14
C GLY A 50 -12.62 -23.64 -4.51
N THR A 51 -13.48 -23.09 -3.64
CA THR A 51 -14.06 -21.76 -3.84
C THR A 51 -12.98 -20.68 -3.76
N LEU A 52 -12.07 -20.76 -2.77
CA LEU A 52 -10.97 -19.79 -2.65
C LEU A 52 -10.12 -19.73 -3.91
N TYR A 53 -9.77 -20.89 -4.48
CA TYR A 53 -8.97 -20.96 -5.72
C TYR A 53 -9.66 -20.35 -6.96
N LEU A 54 -10.99 -20.21 -6.97
CA LEU A 54 -11.70 -19.50 -8.04
C LEU A 54 -11.50 -17.97 -8.01
N TYR A 55 -11.14 -17.43 -6.85
CA TYR A 55 -10.89 -15.98 -6.65
C TYR A 55 -9.42 -15.63 -6.64
N PHE A 56 -8.61 -16.48 -6.04
CA PHE A 56 -7.18 -16.29 -5.86
C PHE A 56 -6.44 -17.60 -6.10
N PRO A 57 -5.74 -17.74 -7.23
CA PRO A 57 -4.98 -18.94 -7.56
C PRO A 57 -3.87 -19.29 -6.57
N SER A 58 -3.35 -18.30 -5.81
CA SER A 58 -2.29 -18.51 -4.84
C SER A 58 -2.44 -17.56 -3.64
N LYS A 59 -1.75 -17.87 -2.55
CA LYS A 59 -1.67 -17.00 -1.36
C LYS A 59 -0.95 -15.68 -1.66
N GLU A 60 0.00 -15.70 -2.58
CA GLU A 60 0.71 -14.54 -3.06
C GLU A 60 -0.25 -13.57 -3.77
N GLU A 61 -1.17 -14.09 -4.60
CA GLU A 61 -2.19 -13.28 -5.25
C GLU A 61 -3.22 -12.71 -4.26
N VAL A 62 -3.49 -13.42 -3.14
CA VAL A 62 -4.30 -12.86 -2.05
C VAL A 62 -3.62 -11.63 -1.44
N LEU A 63 -2.30 -11.69 -1.19
CA LEU A 63 -1.56 -10.56 -0.62
C LEU A 63 -1.46 -9.39 -1.60
N VAL A 64 -1.25 -9.65 -2.89
CA VAL A 64 -1.29 -8.61 -3.93
C VAL A 64 -2.67 -7.95 -3.97
N GLY A 65 -3.76 -8.74 -3.94
CA GLY A 65 -5.12 -8.21 -3.89
C GLY A 65 -5.43 -7.42 -2.61
N LEU A 66 -4.87 -7.83 -1.47
CA LEU A 66 -4.99 -7.07 -0.21
C LEU A 66 -4.24 -5.74 -0.30
N HIS A 67 -3.04 -5.74 -0.86
CA HIS A 67 -2.27 -4.51 -1.07
C HIS A 67 -2.96 -3.56 -2.05
N GLU A 68 -3.48 -4.08 -3.17
CA GLU A 68 -4.28 -3.33 -4.12
C GLU A 68 -5.46 -2.62 -3.43
N ARG A 69 -6.21 -3.33 -2.58
CA ARG A 69 -7.31 -2.77 -1.80
C ARG A 69 -6.85 -1.62 -0.88
N HIS A 70 -5.72 -1.79 -0.21
CA HIS A 70 -5.17 -0.76 0.67
C HIS A 70 -4.72 0.49 -0.08
N MET A 71 -4.11 0.30 -1.25
CA MET A 71 -3.69 1.44 -2.09
C MET A 71 -4.89 2.15 -2.72
N ALA A 72 -5.88 1.41 -3.20
CA ALA A 72 -7.13 1.99 -3.71
C ALA A 72 -7.80 2.86 -2.64
N ALA A 73 -7.96 2.35 -1.41
CA ALA A 73 -8.54 3.10 -0.30
C ALA A 73 -7.74 4.38 0.05
N PHE A 74 -6.42 4.37 -0.11
CA PHE A 74 -5.60 5.58 0.04
C PHE A 74 -5.89 6.59 -1.06
N PHE A 75 -5.88 6.17 -2.33
CA PHE A 75 -6.15 7.06 -3.46
C PHE A 75 -7.58 7.61 -3.46
N ASP A 76 -8.58 6.81 -3.05
CA ASP A 76 -9.97 7.27 -2.88
C ASP A 76 -10.06 8.40 -1.84
N LYS A 77 -9.36 8.25 -0.71
CA LYS A 77 -9.32 9.30 0.33
C LYS A 77 -8.59 10.56 -0.14
N LEU A 78 -7.49 10.39 -0.89
CA LEU A 78 -6.76 11.49 -1.47
C LEU A 78 -7.62 12.25 -2.48
N GLN A 79 -8.30 11.54 -3.36
CA GLN A 79 -9.22 12.15 -4.35
C GLN A 79 -10.36 12.88 -3.65
N ALA A 80 -11.01 12.26 -2.67
CA ALA A 80 -12.09 12.91 -1.90
C ALA A 80 -11.61 14.19 -1.18
N ALA A 81 -10.36 14.20 -0.69
CA ALA A 81 -9.78 15.39 -0.06
C ALA A 81 -9.50 16.50 -1.09
N LEU A 82 -9.02 16.14 -2.29
CA LEU A 82 -8.77 17.06 -3.40
C LEU A 82 -10.07 17.67 -3.95
N ASP A 83 -11.14 16.88 -4.03
CA ASP A 83 -12.46 17.30 -4.52
C ASP A 83 -13.25 18.15 -3.49
N SER A 84 -12.75 18.23 -2.26
CA SER A 84 -13.41 19.01 -1.22
C SER A 84 -13.36 20.50 -1.52
N LYS A 85 -14.37 21.25 -1.04
CA LYS A 85 -14.40 22.73 -1.18
C LYS A 85 -13.31 23.44 -0.36
N ARG A 86 -12.67 22.73 0.58
CA ARG A 86 -11.60 23.28 1.41
C ARG A 86 -10.32 23.33 0.60
N PRO A 87 -9.50 24.38 0.73
CA PRO A 87 -8.16 24.38 0.15
C PRO A 87 -7.36 23.17 0.65
N PHE A 88 -6.78 22.41 -0.28
CA PHE A 88 -5.92 21.28 0.03
C PHE A 88 -4.46 21.73 -0.01
N THR A 89 -3.74 21.53 1.07
CA THR A 89 -2.36 21.99 1.28
C THR A 89 -1.38 20.82 1.32
N VAL A 90 -0.07 21.11 1.29
CA VAL A 90 0.98 20.11 1.51
C VAL A 90 0.83 19.44 2.88
N GLU A 91 0.47 20.21 3.91
CA GLU A 91 0.24 19.69 5.25
C GLU A 91 -0.91 18.65 5.26
N ASP A 92 -1.97 18.89 4.50
CA ASP A 92 -3.08 17.94 4.36
C ASP A 92 -2.62 16.65 3.67
N LEU A 93 -1.78 16.76 2.63
CA LEU A 93 -1.20 15.61 1.95
C LEU A 93 -0.29 14.79 2.88
N LEU A 94 0.59 15.47 3.61
CA LEU A 94 1.51 14.85 4.57
C LEU A 94 0.75 14.18 5.72
N ALA A 95 -0.28 14.84 6.25
CA ALA A 95 -1.14 14.29 7.29
C ALA A 95 -1.90 13.05 6.82
N LEU A 96 -2.42 13.07 5.58
CA LEU A 96 -3.08 11.92 4.97
C LEU A 96 -2.10 10.75 4.78
N GLY A 97 -0.94 11.02 4.18
CA GLY A 97 0.12 10.03 3.95
C GLY A 97 0.63 9.42 5.26
N ARG A 98 0.83 10.25 6.28
CA ARG A 98 1.20 9.80 7.62
C ARG A 98 0.16 8.85 8.20
N LYS A 99 -1.10 9.27 8.27
CA LYS A 99 -2.20 8.49 8.84
C LYS A 99 -2.47 7.19 8.10
N GLU A 100 -2.49 7.24 6.77
CA GLU A 100 -2.97 6.13 5.95
C GLU A 100 -1.85 5.17 5.50
N ILE A 101 -0.59 5.59 5.52
CA ILE A 101 0.55 4.76 5.09
C ILE A 101 1.57 4.62 6.22
N ILE A 102 2.18 5.73 6.68
CA ILE A 102 3.35 5.70 7.56
C ILE A 102 3.02 5.10 8.94
N GLU A 103 1.87 5.41 9.51
CA GLU A 103 1.41 4.90 10.81
C GLU A 103 0.63 3.57 10.69
N GLN A 104 0.73 2.89 9.53
CA GLN A 104 0.03 1.63 9.27
C GLN A 104 1.01 0.45 9.11
N PRO A 105 1.48 -0.18 10.20
CA PRO A 105 2.46 -1.27 10.14
C PRO A 105 2.08 -2.39 9.18
N VAL A 106 0.80 -2.77 9.17
CA VAL A 106 0.26 -3.81 8.29
C VAL A 106 0.44 -3.45 6.81
N ARG A 107 0.16 -2.20 6.44
CA ARG A 107 0.31 -1.72 5.06
C ARG A 107 1.77 -1.68 4.61
N LEU A 108 2.66 -1.26 5.50
CA LEU A 108 4.10 -1.19 5.23
C LEU A 108 4.73 -2.58 5.10
N SER A 109 4.40 -3.49 6.02
CA SER A 109 4.86 -4.89 5.94
C SER A 109 4.36 -5.55 4.66
N LEU A 110 3.10 -5.35 4.31
CA LEU A 110 2.51 -5.89 3.09
C LEU A 110 3.15 -5.29 1.83
N GLY A 111 3.36 -3.96 1.79
CA GLY A 111 4.04 -3.28 0.69
C GLY A 111 5.46 -3.79 0.48
N SER A 112 6.21 -4.01 1.56
CA SER A 112 7.54 -4.58 1.52
C SER A 112 7.58 -5.98 0.88
N LEU A 113 6.56 -6.80 1.14
CA LEU A 113 6.44 -8.15 0.56
C LEU A 113 6.01 -8.11 -0.91
N VAL A 114 4.98 -7.33 -1.23
CA VAL A 114 4.34 -7.34 -2.55
C VAL A 114 5.30 -6.89 -3.66
N ILE A 115 6.21 -5.96 -3.40
CA ILE A 115 7.24 -5.55 -4.36
C ILE A 115 8.04 -6.77 -4.86
N GLY A 116 8.48 -7.65 -3.95
CA GLY A 116 9.21 -8.87 -4.32
C GLY A 116 8.32 -9.97 -4.91
N LEU A 117 7.08 -10.10 -4.43
CA LEU A 117 6.14 -11.13 -4.89
C LEU A 117 5.69 -10.93 -6.34
N THR A 118 5.41 -9.69 -6.74
CA THR A 118 4.98 -9.37 -8.10
C THR A 118 6.04 -9.68 -9.16
N GLU A 119 7.32 -9.70 -8.77
CA GLU A 119 8.42 -10.00 -9.69
C GLU A 119 8.75 -11.50 -9.78
N ARG A 120 8.41 -12.30 -8.77
CA ARG A 120 8.94 -13.68 -8.64
C ARG A 120 7.89 -14.76 -8.45
N ALA A 121 6.77 -14.45 -7.82
CA ALA A 121 5.85 -15.46 -7.30
C ALA A 121 4.42 -15.34 -7.83
N VAL A 122 4.08 -14.26 -8.53
CA VAL A 122 2.77 -14.01 -9.10
C VAL A 122 2.85 -14.15 -10.62
N PRO A 123 1.85 -14.78 -11.29
CA PRO A 123 1.82 -14.86 -12.74
C PRO A 123 1.94 -13.47 -13.40
N PRO A 124 2.68 -13.33 -14.52
CA PRO A 124 2.92 -12.04 -15.17
C PRO A 124 1.63 -11.27 -15.50
N GLN A 125 0.56 -11.96 -15.88
CA GLN A 125 -0.73 -11.33 -16.18
C GLN A 125 -1.36 -10.69 -14.94
N SER A 126 -1.34 -11.37 -13.79
CA SER A 126 -1.85 -10.85 -12.52
C SER A 126 -1.00 -9.68 -12.01
N ALA A 127 0.33 -9.82 -12.10
CA ALA A 127 1.27 -8.76 -11.75
C ALA A 127 1.06 -7.52 -12.63
N LEU A 128 0.88 -7.70 -13.95
CA LEU A 128 0.61 -6.61 -14.89
C LEU A 128 -0.72 -5.92 -14.57
N ALA A 129 -1.80 -6.69 -14.34
CA ALA A 129 -3.11 -6.14 -13.99
C ALA A 129 -3.02 -5.26 -12.73
N PHE A 130 -2.37 -5.74 -11.68
CA PHE A 130 -2.11 -4.98 -10.46
C PHE A 130 -1.34 -3.68 -10.75
N LYS A 131 -0.22 -3.76 -11.50
CA LYS A 131 0.59 -2.58 -11.85
C LYS A 131 -0.18 -1.57 -12.68
N MET A 132 -1.07 -2.01 -13.57
CA MET A 132 -1.91 -1.12 -14.37
C MET A 132 -2.94 -0.39 -13.50
N HIS A 133 -3.65 -1.08 -12.60
CA HIS A 133 -4.61 -0.45 -11.71
C HIS A 133 -3.94 0.56 -10.77
N LEU A 134 -2.84 0.15 -10.15
CA LEU A 134 -2.06 1.05 -9.29
C LEU A 134 -1.53 2.26 -10.06
N GLY A 135 -1.00 2.04 -11.28
CA GLY A 135 -0.48 3.09 -12.14
C GLY A 135 -1.55 4.09 -12.56
N GLN A 136 -2.76 3.65 -12.90
CA GLN A 136 -3.89 4.53 -13.23
C GLN A 136 -4.26 5.43 -12.06
N SER A 137 -4.40 4.86 -10.86
CA SER A 137 -4.72 5.65 -9.65
C SER A 137 -3.61 6.64 -9.31
N LEU A 138 -2.35 6.22 -9.46
CA LEU A 138 -1.19 7.05 -9.20
C LEU A 138 -1.07 8.21 -10.19
N LEU A 139 -1.31 7.98 -11.48
CA LEU A 139 -1.29 9.02 -12.51
C LEU A 139 -2.42 10.03 -12.28
N ALA A 140 -3.65 9.58 -12.05
CA ALA A 140 -4.79 10.45 -11.77
C ALA A 140 -4.55 11.35 -10.53
N ALA A 141 -4.05 10.75 -9.44
CA ALA A 141 -3.70 11.50 -8.24
C ALA A 141 -2.55 12.49 -8.50
N GLY A 142 -1.54 12.08 -9.28
CA GLY A 142 -0.41 12.93 -9.66
C GLY A 142 -0.85 14.15 -10.46
N GLU A 143 -1.68 13.97 -11.48
CA GLU A 143 -2.24 15.04 -12.30
C GLU A 143 -3.05 16.04 -11.46
N ALA A 144 -3.89 15.54 -10.55
CA ALA A 144 -4.68 16.38 -9.67
C ALA A 144 -3.82 17.20 -8.69
N LEU A 145 -2.73 16.61 -8.18
CA LEU A 145 -1.77 17.29 -7.31
C LEU A 145 -0.88 18.27 -8.08
N ASP A 146 -0.44 17.95 -9.30
CA ASP A 146 0.29 18.89 -10.16
C ASP A 146 -0.54 20.15 -10.39
N ALA A 147 -1.82 19.99 -10.76
CA ALA A 147 -2.75 21.10 -10.92
C ALA A 147 -2.97 21.89 -9.63
N ARG A 148 -3.06 21.19 -8.48
CA ARG A 148 -3.31 21.80 -7.18
C ARG A 148 -2.12 22.63 -6.69
N PHE A 149 -0.89 22.15 -6.88
CA PHE A 149 0.32 22.79 -6.35
C PHE A 149 1.09 23.61 -7.39
N GLY A 150 0.62 23.65 -8.65
CA GLY A 150 1.31 24.35 -9.73
C GLY A 150 2.64 23.72 -10.10
N LEU A 151 2.73 22.40 -10.07
CA LEU A 151 3.92 21.64 -10.40
C LEU A 151 3.93 21.24 -11.88
N PRO A 152 5.12 20.99 -12.46
CA PRO A 152 5.22 20.44 -13.81
C PRO A 152 4.52 19.10 -13.94
N ALA A 153 3.99 18.80 -15.13
CA ALA A 153 3.29 17.56 -15.41
C ALA A 153 4.14 16.32 -15.05
N GLY A 154 3.57 15.42 -14.25
CA GLY A 154 4.20 14.18 -13.80
C GLY A 154 5.10 14.32 -12.56
N GLU A 155 5.35 15.54 -12.07
CA GLU A 155 6.21 15.75 -10.91
C GLU A 155 5.58 15.15 -9.64
N SER A 156 4.27 15.36 -9.41
CA SER A 156 3.59 14.77 -8.26
C SER A 156 3.51 13.25 -8.34
N THR A 157 3.39 12.67 -9.52
CA THR A 157 3.48 11.21 -9.71
C THR A 157 4.84 10.68 -9.23
N ARG A 158 5.93 11.36 -9.61
CA ARG A 158 7.30 11.04 -9.17
C ARG A 158 7.44 11.19 -7.66
N LEU A 159 6.91 12.28 -7.09
CA LEU A 159 6.96 12.54 -5.65
C LEU A 159 6.16 11.53 -4.83
N LEU A 160 4.96 11.12 -5.27
CA LEU A 160 4.18 10.06 -4.64
C LEU A 160 4.93 8.73 -4.62
N ASN A 161 5.53 8.34 -5.74
CA ASN A 161 6.37 7.14 -5.81
C ASN A 161 7.57 7.21 -4.87
N ALA A 162 8.30 8.33 -4.87
CA ALA A 162 9.44 8.54 -3.99
C ALA A 162 9.03 8.51 -2.51
N SER A 163 7.89 9.13 -2.17
CA SER A 163 7.33 9.13 -0.82
C SER A 163 7.01 7.73 -0.33
N TYR A 164 6.39 6.92 -1.20
CA TYR A 164 6.08 5.53 -0.86
C TYR A 164 7.36 4.68 -0.71
N ALA A 165 8.32 4.85 -1.61
CA ALA A 165 9.61 4.14 -1.54
C ALA A 165 10.37 4.48 -0.24
N LEU A 166 10.39 5.76 0.17
CA LEU A 166 10.98 6.20 1.43
C LEU A 166 10.26 5.59 2.64
N ALA A 167 8.92 5.62 2.65
CA ALA A 167 8.15 5.07 3.76
C ALA A 167 8.42 3.57 3.93
N VAL A 168 8.39 2.80 2.83
CA VAL A 168 8.65 1.34 2.87
C VAL A 168 10.12 1.05 3.19
N GLY A 169 11.07 1.76 2.58
CA GLY A 169 12.51 1.56 2.80
C GLY A 169 12.92 1.83 4.24
N LEU A 170 12.48 2.95 4.83
CA LEU A 170 12.76 3.28 6.23
C LEU A 170 12.06 2.30 7.20
N TRP A 171 10.86 1.83 6.85
CA TRP A 171 10.20 0.77 7.60
C TRP A 171 11.00 -0.53 7.61
N GLN A 172 11.53 -0.93 6.46
CA GLN A 172 12.38 -2.13 6.36
C GLN A 172 13.67 -1.97 7.16
N LEU A 173 14.34 -0.80 7.08
CA LEU A 173 15.56 -0.52 7.86
C LEU A 173 15.30 -0.60 9.35
N LYS A 174 14.19 -0.05 9.85
CA LYS A 174 13.76 -0.21 11.25
C LYS A 174 13.63 -1.68 11.63
N GLY A 175 13.05 -2.50 10.75
CA GLY A 175 12.85 -3.94 10.96
C GLY A 175 14.14 -4.75 10.94
N CYS A 176 15.13 -4.37 10.13
CA CYS A 176 16.36 -5.13 9.94
C CYS A 176 17.21 -5.30 11.21
N MET A 177 17.23 -4.31 12.10
CA MET A 177 18.06 -4.31 13.31
C MET A 177 17.25 -4.25 14.61
N GLY A 178 15.95 -3.95 14.53
CA GLY A 178 15.05 -3.86 15.69
C GLY A 178 14.50 -5.19 16.17
N THR A 179 14.82 -6.30 15.52
CA THR A 179 14.32 -7.62 15.89
C THR A 179 15.07 -8.14 17.13
N GLU A 180 14.35 -8.81 18.03
CA GLU A 180 14.92 -9.50 19.20
C GLU A 180 16.07 -10.43 18.81
N ARG A 181 16.09 -10.91 17.54
CA ARG A 181 17.11 -11.81 17.00
C ARG A 181 18.52 -11.23 17.06
N TYR A 182 18.70 -9.91 16.96
CA TYR A 182 20.01 -9.25 16.90
C TYR A 182 20.33 -8.37 18.10
N LYS A 183 19.35 -8.10 18.98
CA LYS A 183 19.55 -7.23 20.16
C LYS A 183 20.73 -7.62 21.05
N HIS A 184 21.02 -8.91 21.14
CA HIS A 184 22.11 -9.42 21.99
C HIS A 184 23.48 -9.44 21.28
N LEU A 185 23.53 -9.19 19.97
CA LEU A 185 24.72 -9.31 19.16
C LEU A 185 25.31 -7.97 18.71
N LEU A 186 24.53 -6.89 18.85
CA LEU A 186 24.92 -5.57 18.36
C LEU A 186 25.49 -4.70 19.50
N ASP A 187 26.68 -4.13 19.25
CA ASP A 187 27.18 -3.01 20.04
C ASP A 187 26.13 -1.87 20.02
N PRO A 188 25.77 -1.30 21.20
CA PRO A 188 24.81 -0.22 21.27
C PRO A 188 25.12 1.02 20.40
N LYS A 189 26.41 1.28 20.13
CA LYS A 189 26.84 2.37 19.23
C LYS A 189 26.56 2.03 17.76
N LEU A 190 26.77 0.78 17.35
CA LEU A 190 26.47 0.31 16.01
C LEU A 190 24.96 0.20 15.79
N ALA A 191 24.21 -0.22 16.81
CA ALA A 191 22.76 -0.27 16.75
C ALA A 191 22.14 1.10 16.39
N ARG A 192 22.69 2.19 16.92
CA ARG A 192 22.21 3.56 16.63
C ARG A 192 22.36 3.96 15.16
N ALA A 193 23.33 3.41 14.45
CA ALA A 193 23.51 3.68 13.00
C ALA A 193 22.38 3.10 12.14
N PHE A 194 21.60 2.16 12.67
CA PHE A 194 20.54 1.46 11.96
C PHE A 194 19.13 1.70 12.57
N VAL A 195 19.05 2.46 13.65
CA VAL A 195 17.76 2.80 14.28
C VAL A 195 17.26 4.09 13.64
N ALA A 196 16.37 3.91 12.66
CA ALA A 196 15.52 5.01 12.21
C ALA A 196 14.40 5.25 13.23
N GLU A 197 14.22 6.48 13.66
CA GLU A 197 13.05 6.88 14.46
C GLU A 197 11.82 6.96 13.57
N TYR A 198 11.39 5.80 13.10
CA TYR A 198 10.16 5.67 12.34
C TYR A 198 8.95 5.84 13.30
N PRO A 199 7.92 6.64 12.98
CA PRO A 199 7.59 7.26 11.68
C PRO A 199 8.11 8.70 11.49
N ALA A 200 8.80 9.28 12.47
CA ALA A 200 9.21 10.68 12.42
C ALA A 200 10.15 10.97 11.25
N GLU A 201 11.19 10.15 11.05
CA GLU A 201 12.16 10.32 9.95
C GLU A 201 11.50 10.17 8.57
N ALA A 202 10.60 9.21 8.40
CA ALA A 202 9.86 9.06 7.15
C ALA A 202 9.03 10.31 6.84
N THR A 203 8.33 10.83 7.83
CA THR A 203 7.52 12.06 7.68
C THR A 203 8.40 13.27 7.32
N ALA A 204 9.53 13.44 7.99
CA ALA A 204 10.45 14.55 7.74
C ALA A 204 11.08 14.47 6.33
N ALA A 205 11.55 13.30 5.93
CA ALA A 205 12.14 13.10 4.61
C ALA A 205 11.12 13.35 3.47
N ILE A 206 9.89 12.84 3.62
CA ILE A 206 8.82 13.06 2.65
C ILE A 206 8.42 14.53 2.61
N ARG A 207 8.32 15.21 3.76
CA ARG A 207 8.09 16.65 3.83
C ARG A 207 9.12 17.42 2.98
N THR A 208 10.40 17.18 3.21
CA THR A 208 11.48 17.83 2.49
C THR A 208 11.38 17.64 0.98
N LEU A 209 10.97 16.43 0.53
CA LEU A 209 10.76 16.19 -0.91
C LEU A 209 9.68 17.12 -1.51
N TRP A 210 8.53 17.22 -0.86
CA TRP A 210 7.40 17.98 -1.35
C TRP A 210 7.66 19.50 -1.27
N GLU A 211 8.18 19.97 -0.13
CA GLU A 211 8.52 21.40 0.06
C GLU A 211 9.54 21.88 -0.98
N ASN A 212 10.62 21.13 -1.18
CA ASN A 212 11.63 21.45 -2.19
C ASN A 212 11.07 21.51 -3.62
N ALA A 213 10.13 20.64 -3.97
CA ALA A 213 9.52 20.65 -5.29
C ALA A 213 8.61 21.88 -5.49
N ILE A 214 7.87 22.25 -4.45
CA ILE A 214 6.96 23.41 -4.49
C ILE A 214 7.73 24.72 -4.50
N GLU A 215 8.82 24.82 -3.74
CA GLU A 215 9.68 26.02 -3.73
C GLU A 215 10.37 26.26 -5.09
N LYS A 216 10.76 25.19 -5.78
CA LYS A 216 11.44 25.24 -7.08
C LYS A 216 10.50 25.34 -8.29
N ARG A 217 9.18 25.44 -8.06
CA ARG A 217 8.22 25.56 -9.18
C ARG A 217 8.54 26.76 -10.06
N PRO A 218 8.48 26.61 -11.38
CA PRO A 218 8.66 27.75 -12.28
C PRO A 218 7.53 28.77 -12.06
N SER A 219 7.88 30.05 -12.05
CA SER A 219 6.97 31.20 -11.92
C SER A 219 6.03 31.28 -13.10
#